data_c47c868d50cf5ce53c62479c64c5d58d
#
_entry.id   c47c868d50cf5ce53c62479c64c5d58d
#
_cell.length_a   1.000
_cell.length_b   1.000
_cell.length_c   1.000
_cell.angle_alpha   90.00
_cell.angle_beta   90.00
_cell.angle_gamma   90.00
#
_symmetry.space_group_name_H-M   'P 1'
#
loop_
_entity.id
_entity.type
_entity.pdbx_description
1 polymer ?
#
loop_
_entity_poly.entity_id
_entity_poly.type
_entity_poly.pdbx_seq_one_letter_code
_entity_poly.pdbx_strand_id
1 'polypeptide(L)'
;MHSDATQSDSYLRFVTWVQANLKRIIIGAVTVLAAIAVIAFISFEQGQKEIRASHALANVAVPLSPTAPMRPGTADAYLKVAKDHAGTKAGARALLQVGAAYFVEGNYADAQKTFEQFLREYPASEWIPQAHFGIASSLDAQGKTADAVLKFEEMRRRFANDATSDEVKLALARLFETQGKPADAHKIYSELVQVNPYGGMGSEAGVRKEELEKKFPELKATAPMTSLQQTPIPPVGATSQPAPTNRVITITNMIRTATNAAAQAATNVERAITNAPLLLQPNTNAAKP
;
A
#
# COMPACT_ATOMS: atom_id res chain seq x y z
N MET A 1 -32.74 57.87 29.06
CA MET A 1 -31.32 58.17 29.23
C MET A 1 -30.75 57.54 30.49
N HIS A 2 -30.61 56.19 30.51
CA HIS A 2 -30.05 55.41 31.68
C HIS A 2 -29.08 54.29 31.28
N SER A 3 -28.56 54.28 30.07
CA SER A 3 -27.66 53.17 29.62
C SER A 3 -26.15 53.51 29.66
N ASP A 4 -25.77 54.78 29.79
CA ASP A 4 -24.34 55.15 29.69
C ASP A 4 -23.58 55.05 31.02
N ALA A 5 -24.26 55.17 32.18
CA ALA A 5 -23.61 55.12 33.47
C ALA A 5 -23.12 53.71 33.89
N THR A 6 -23.83 52.66 33.51
CA THR A 6 -23.49 51.29 33.85
C THR A 6 -22.32 50.74 33.03
N GLN A 7 -22.12 51.26 31.80
CA GLN A 7 -21.03 50.85 30.91
C GLN A 7 -19.68 51.43 31.35
N SER A 8 -19.68 52.67 31.88
CA SER A 8 -18.46 53.32 32.40
C SER A 8 -17.96 52.67 33.69
N ASP A 9 -18.87 52.20 34.56
CA ASP A 9 -18.50 51.57 35.84
C ASP A 9 -17.85 50.17 35.65
N SER A 10 -18.33 49.41 34.70
CA SER A 10 -17.74 48.10 34.33
C SER A 10 -16.34 48.25 33.71
N TYR A 11 -16.13 49.28 32.90
CA TYR A 11 -14.82 49.56 32.31
C TYR A 11 -13.82 50.02 33.37
N LEU A 12 -14.20 50.89 34.29
CA LEU A 12 -13.34 51.33 35.38
C LEU A 12 -12.93 50.18 36.31
N ARG A 13 -13.85 49.29 36.65
CA ARG A 13 -13.55 48.07 37.42
C ARG A 13 -12.58 47.15 36.70
N PHE A 14 -12.73 46.96 35.40
CA PHE A 14 -11.80 46.17 34.57
C PHE A 14 -10.40 46.77 34.56
N VAL A 15 -10.28 48.10 34.34
CA VAL A 15 -8.99 48.80 34.34
C VAL A 15 -8.28 48.73 35.68
N THR A 16 -9.00 48.93 36.80
CA THR A 16 -8.43 48.80 38.14
C THR A 16 -7.99 47.34 38.45
N TRP A 17 -8.77 46.37 38.03
CA TRP A 17 -8.37 44.97 38.18
C TRP A 17 -7.10 44.64 37.37
N VAL A 18 -7.01 45.08 36.11
CA VAL A 18 -5.82 44.90 35.25
C VAL A 18 -4.59 45.56 35.90
N GLN A 19 -4.72 46.80 36.42
CA GLN A 19 -3.61 47.48 37.08
C GLN A 19 -3.17 46.76 38.35
N ALA A 20 -4.09 46.27 39.15
CA ALA A 20 -3.80 45.48 40.37
C ALA A 20 -3.12 44.14 40.06
N ASN A 21 -3.39 43.53 38.89
CA ASN A 21 -2.85 42.23 38.52
C ASN A 21 -1.80 42.32 37.39
N LEU A 22 -1.34 43.49 37.03
CA LEU A 22 -0.47 43.71 35.87
C LEU A 22 0.78 42.81 35.86
N LYS A 23 1.44 42.64 37.00
CA LYS A 23 2.61 41.76 37.12
C LYS A 23 2.26 40.28 36.80
N ARG A 24 1.11 39.81 37.30
CA ARG A 24 0.64 38.43 37.05
C ARG A 24 0.26 38.23 35.58
N ILE A 25 -0.39 39.25 34.99
CA ILE A 25 -0.76 39.22 33.56
C ILE A 25 0.50 39.22 32.68
N ILE A 26 1.50 40.03 33.00
CA ILE A 26 2.76 40.09 32.26
C ILE A 26 3.50 38.72 32.38
N ILE A 27 3.60 38.17 33.58
CA ILE A 27 4.24 36.86 33.79
C ILE A 27 3.48 35.75 32.99
N GLY A 28 2.14 35.78 33.04
CA GLY A 28 1.32 34.85 32.27
C GLY A 28 1.52 34.98 30.75
N ALA A 29 1.54 36.24 30.25
CA ALA A 29 1.80 36.48 28.83
C ALA A 29 3.20 36.04 28.39
N VAL A 30 4.23 36.31 29.19
CA VAL A 30 5.61 35.88 28.90
C VAL A 30 5.73 34.37 28.90
N THR A 31 5.08 33.65 29.84
CA THR A 31 5.10 32.16 29.84
C THR A 31 4.39 31.57 28.65
N VAL A 32 3.26 32.13 28.23
CA VAL A 32 2.56 31.71 27.00
C VAL A 32 3.41 31.94 25.75
N LEU A 33 4.03 33.11 25.62
CA LEU A 33 4.91 33.41 24.50
C LEU A 33 6.15 32.52 24.48
N ALA A 34 6.74 32.21 25.63
CA ALA A 34 7.85 31.27 25.74
C ALA A 34 7.42 29.84 25.30
N ALA A 35 6.23 29.38 25.72
CA ALA A 35 5.69 28.08 25.30
C ALA A 35 5.47 28.02 23.78
N ILE A 36 4.89 29.07 23.19
CA ILE A 36 4.69 29.18 21.73
C ILE A 36 6.04 29.15 21.01
N ALA A 37 7.05 29.89 21.49
CA ALA A 37 8.38 29.92 20.90
C ALA A 37 9.05 28.52 20.94
N VAL A 38 8.91 27.77 22.04
CA VAL A 38 9.43 26.39 22.15
C VAL A 38 8.72 25.47 21.17
N ILE A 39 7.40 25.53 21.07
CA ILE A 39 6.61 24.72 20.12
C ILE A 39 7.04 25.06 18.67
N ALA A 40 7.16 26.33 18.35
CA ALA A 40 7.59 26.78 17.02
C ALA A 40 9.01 26.30 16.69
N PHE A 41 9.93 26.34 17.66
CA PHE A 41 11.30 25.85 17.48
C PHE A 41 11.33 24.33 17.23
N ILE A 42 10.61 23.56 18.05
CA ILE A 42 10.52 22.10 17.87
C ILE A 42 9.91 21.76 16.49
N SER A 43 8.83 22.45 16.09
CA SER A 43 8.18 22.25 14.79
C SER A 43 9.12 22.58 13.62
N PHE A 44 9.90 23.64 13.74
CA PHE A 44 10.90 24.04 12.75
C PHE A 44 12.01 22.97 12.61
N GLU A 45 12.56 22.51 13.73
CA GLU A 45 13.57 21.44 13.76
C GLU A 45 13.06 20.13 13.14
N GLN A 46 11.81 19.74 13.47
CA GLN A 46 11.17 18.56 12.86
C GLN A 46 11.00 18.73 11.35
N GLY A 47 10.58 19.92 10.89
CA GLY A 47 10.49 20.23 9.46
C GLY A 47 11.83 20.10 8.74
N GLN A 48 12.92 20.59 9.33
CA GLN A 48 14.26 20.48 8.75
C GLN A 48 14.77 19.04 8.69
N LYS A 49 14.44 18.22 9.71
CA LYS A 49 14.77 16.78 9.70
C LYS A 49 14.01 16.05 8.58
N GLU A 50 12.73 16.36 8.40
CA GLU A 50 11.91 15.75 7.33
C GLU A 50 12.42 16.12 5.93
N ILE A 51 12.79 17.39 5.71
CA ILE A 51 13.36 17.83 4.42
C ILE A 51 14.66 17.05 4.11
N ARG A 52 15.56 16.97 5.07
CA ARG A 52 16.84 16.22 4.90
C ARG A 52 16.57 14.73 4.64
N ALA A 53 15.63 14.13 5.38
CA ALA A 53 15.23 12.74 5.20
C ALA A 53 14.61 12.49 3.82
N SER A 54 13.75 13.40 3.36
CA SER A 54 13.12 13.32 2.03
C SER A 54 14.16 13.42 0.90
N HIS A 55 15.14 14.32 1.04
CA HIS A 55 16.26 14.38 0.08
C HIS A 55 17.11 13.11 0.09
N ALA A 56 17.43 12.56 1.27
CA ALA A 56 18.18 11.32 1.36
C ALA A 56 17.43 10.15 0.70
N LEU A 57 16.11 10.06 0.91
CA LEU A 57 15.27 9.05 0.29
C LEU A 57 15.19 9.22 -1.24
N ALA A 58 15.05 10.45 -1.73
CA ALA A 58 14.99 10.74 -3.17
C ALA A 58 16.30 10.41 -3.89
N ASN A 59 17.43 10.46 -3.19
CA ASN A 59 18.76 10.13 -3.75
C ASN A 59 19.01 8.62 -3.86
N VAL A 60 18.15 7.78 -3.28
CA VAL A 60 18.29 6.33 -3.47
C VAL A 60 17.91 6.01 -4.92
N ALA A 61 18.88 5.50 -5.69
CA ALA A 61 18.69 5.18 -7.10
C ALA A 61 17.72 4.02 -7.28
N VAL A 62 16.56 4.29 -7.86
CA VAL A 62 15.53 3.29 -8.19
C VAL A 62 15.56 3.01 -9.69
N PRO A 63 15.34 1.75 -10.16
CA PRO A 63 15.18 1.47 -11.58
C PRO A 63 14.04 2.29 -12.17
N LEU A 64 14.26 2.90 -13.33
CA LEU A 64 13.24 3.72 -14.02
C LEU A 64 12.10 2.87 -14.61
N SER A 65 12.33 1.57 -14.78
CA SER A 65 11.32 0.62 -15.29
C SER A 65 10.82 -0.30 -14.20
N PRO A 66 9.49 -0.53 -14.10
CA PRO A 66 8.93 -1.49 -13.15
C PRO A 66 9.38 -2.94 -13.36
N THR A 67 9.87 -3.26 -14.58
CA THR A 67 10.35 -4.60 -14.95
C THR A 67 11.87 -4.75 -14.85
N ALA A 68 12.59 -3.64 -14.59
CA ALA A 68 14.04 -3.72 -14.42
C ALA A 68 14.38 -4.35 -13.06
N PRO A 69 15.38 -5.24 -13.01
CA PRO A 69 15.80 -5.82 -11.75
C PRO A 69 16.30 -4.72 -10.80
N MET A 70 16.01 -4.86 -9.51
CA MET A 70 16.59 -4.00 -8.49
C MET A 70 18.11 -4.10 -8.54
N ARG A 71 18.78 -2.96 -8.36
CA ARG A 71 20.25 -2.96 -8.26
C ARG A 71 20.64 -3.62 -6.95
N PRO A 72 21.68 -4.48 -6.95
CA PRO A 72 22.24 -5.01 -5.71
C PRO A 72 22.54 -3.87 -4.72
N GLY A 73 22.20 -4.05 -3.45
CA GLY A 73 22.40 -3.04 -2.40
C GLY A 73 21.31 -1.96 -2.32
N THR A 74 20.23 -2.06 -3.11
CA THR A 74 19.10 -1.11 -2.99
C THR A 74 18.44 -1.22 -1.63
N ALA A 75 18.24 -2.42 -1.09
CA ALA A 75 17.70 -2.63 0.25
C ALA A 75 18.58 -1.96 1.31
N ASP A 76 19.93 -2.11 1.22
CA ASP A 76 20.87 -1.49 2.16
C ASP A 76 20.84 0.03 2.09
N ALA A 77 20.71 0.60 0.88
CA ALA A 77 20.60 2.05 0.71
C ALA A 77 19.34 2.61 1.39
N TYR A 78 18.19 1.94 1.21
CA TYR A 78 16.96 2.31 1.93
C TYR A 78 17.09 2.10 3.43
N LEU A 79 17.72 1.01 3.87
CA LEU A 79 17.95 0.72 5.29
C LEU A 79 18.81 1.79 5.96
N LYS A 80 19.82 2.28 5.26
CA LYS A 80 20.62 3.42 5.74
C LYS A 80 19.75 4.65 5.96
N VAL A 81 18.92 5.03 4.98
CA VAL A 81 18.00 6.18 5.11
C VAL A 81 17.02 5.97 6.26
N ALA A 82 16.44 4.77 6.41
CA ALA A 82 15.50 4.45 7.47
C ALA A 82 16.14 4.62 8.87
N LYS A 83 17.40 4.20 9.03
CA LYS A 83 18.16 4.31 10.29
C LYS A 83 18.59 5.75 10.57
N ASP A 84 19.19 6.43 9.59
CA ASP A 84 19.74 7.78 9.76
C ASP A 84 18.64 8.82 10.00
N HIS A 85 17.42 8.53 9.55
CA HIS A 85 16.25 9.42 9.62
C HIS A 85 15.07 8.78 10.36
N ALA A 86 15.35 7.92 11.35
CA ALA A 86 14.30 7.33 12.16
C ALA A 86 13.39 8.39 12.79
N GLY A 87 12.09 8.09 12.91
CA GLY A 87 11.08 9.00 13.45
C GLY A 87 10.59 10.09 12.48
N THR A 88 11.13 10.18 11.26
CA THR A 88 10.58 11.02 10.19
C THR A 88 9.64 10.23 9.29
N LYS A 89 8.74 10.92 8.56
CA LYS A 89 7.87 10.25 7.56
C LYS A 89 8.71 9.63 6.44
N ALA A 90 9.75 10.33 5.98
CA ALA A 90 10.63 9.81 4.95
C ALA A 90 11.43 8.59 5.43
N GLY A 91 11.87 8.55 6.71
CA GLY A 91 12.49 7.37 7.32
C GLY A 91 11.52 6.19 7.42
N ALA A 92 10.29 6.43 7.83
CA ALA A 92 9.23 5.42 7.81
C ALA A 92 9.01 4.85 6.40
N ARG A 93 8.90 5.73 5.40
CA ARG A 93 8.77 5.33 4.00
C ARG A 93 9.98 4.54 3.52
N ALA A 94 11.18 4.94 3.92
CA ALA A 94 12.41 4.20 3.60
C ALA A 94 12.36 2.77 4.16
N LEU A 95 11.94 2.58 5.43
CA LEU A 95 11.80 1.25 6.04
C LEU A 95 10.78 0.39 5.30
N LEU A 96 9.68 0.97 4.86
CA LEU A 96 8.70 0.27 4.04
C LEU A 96 9.30 -0.16 2.68
N GLN A 97 10.14 0.69 2.07
CA GLN A 97 10.86 0.38 0.83
C GLN A 97 11.92 -0.72 1.02
N VAL A 98 12.55 -0.82 2.21
CA VAL A 98 13.44 -1.96 2.54
C VAL A 98 12.67 -3.28 2.44
N GLY A 99 11.47 -3.36 3.04
CA GLY A 99 10.63 -4.55 2.95
C GLY A 99 10.28 -4.91 1.51
N ALA A 100 9.92 -3.91 0.69
CA ALA A 100 9.63 -4.13 -0.73
C ALA A 100 10.87 -4.56 -1.53
N ALA A 101 12.05 -4.01 -1.22
CA ALA A 101 13.30 -4.41 -1.86
C ALA A 101 13.64 -5.86 -1.54
N TYR A 102 13.60 -6.27 -0.28
CA TYR A 102 13.78 -7.67 0.11
C TYR A 102 12.77 -8.60 -0.58
N PHE A 103 11.52 -8.17 -0.71
CA PHE A 103 10.52 -8.96 -1.42
C PHE A 103 10.89 -9.18 -2.90
N VAL A 104 11.30 -8.13 -3.60
CA VAL A 104 11.71 -8.21 -5.02
C VAL A 104 12.99 -9.04 -5.19
N GLU A 105 13.89 -8.99 -4.22
CA GLU A 105 15.11 -9.81 -4.18
C GLU A 105 14.85 -11.29 -3.86
N GLY A 106 13.60 -11.68 -3.54
CA GLY A 106 13.23 -13.04 -3.14
C GLY A 106 13.47 -13.36 -1.66
N ASN A 107 13.93 -12.38 -0.88
CA ASN A 107 14.19 -12.52 0.56
C ASN A 107 12.91 -12.33 1.37
N TYR A 108 11.90 -13.18 1.12
CA TYR A 108 10.53 -13.01 1.63
C TYR A 108 10.43 -13.02 3.16
N ALA A 109 11.29 -13.79 3.83
CA ALA A 109 11.31 -13.83 5.30
C ALA A 109 11.80 -12.51 5.91
N ASP A 110 12.79 -11.87 5.30
CA ASP A 110 13.31 -10.58 5.76
C ASP A 110 12.38 -9.44 5.35
N ALA A 111 11.71 -9.54 4.19
CA ALA A 111 10.63 -8.65 3.81
C ALA A 111 9.52 -8.65 4.86
N GLN A 112 9.01 -9.83 5.24
CA GLN A 112 7.99 -9.97 6.27
C GLN A 112 8.41 -9.32 7.58
N LYS A 113 9.61 -9.66 8.09
CA LYS A 113 10.15 -9.08 9.34
C LYS A 113 10.25 -7.56 9.28
N THR A 114 10.65 -7.02 8.14
CA THR A 114 10.80 -5.57 7.95
C THR A 114 9.44 -4.87 7.96
N PHE A 115 8.42 -5.43 7.31
CA PHE A 115 7.06 -4.89 7.37
C PHE A 115 6.47 -4.99 8.79
N GLU A 116 6.73 -6.07 9.52
CA GLU A 116 6.35 -6.21 10.93
C GLU A 116 7.08 -5.18 11.82
N GLN A 117 8.36 -4.91 11.57
CA GLN A 117 9.13 -3.84 12.23
C GLN A 117 8.49 -2.49 11.96
N PHE A 118 8.12 -2.19 10.71
CA PHE A 118 7.43 -0.97 10.35
C PHE A 118 6.14 -0.76 11.16
N LEU A 119 5.31 -1.78 11.30
CA LEU A 119 4.06 -1.69 12.08
C LEU A 119 4.31 -1.42 13.56
N ARG A 120 5.43 -1.94 14.12
CA ARG A 120 5.81 -1.67 15.51
C ARG A 120 6.35 -0.25 15.72
N GLU A 121 7.17 0.24 14.79
CA GLU A 121 7.85 1.53 14.92
C GLU A 121 6.96 2.71 14.53
N TYR A 122 6.02 2.48 13.60
CA TYR A 122 5.17 3.53 13.03
C TYR A 122 3.66 3.19 13.09
N PRO A 123 3.10 2.95 14.29
CA PRO A 123 1.71 2.46 14.45
C PRO A 123 0.64 3.47 14.02
N ALA A 124 0.99 4.75 13.85
CA ALA A 124 0.09 5.80 13.37
C ALA A 124 0.36 6.23 11.93
N SER A 125 1.14 5.45 11.17
CA SER A 125 1.49 5.79 9.80
C SER A 125 0.32 5.58 8.83
N GLU A 126 0.21 6.43 7.83
CA GLU A 126 -0.72 6.26 6.70
C GLU A 126 -0.41 5.03 5.83
N TRP A 127 0.80 4.45 5.93
CA TRP A 127 1.24 3.28 5.15
C TRP A 127 1.04 1.95 5.88
N ILE A 128 0.26 1.92 6.97
CA ILE A 128 -0.09 0.67 7.67
C ILE A 128 -0.75 -0.36 6.74
N PRO A 129 -1.72 -0.01 5.87
CA PRO A 129 -2.30 -0.96 4.93
C PRO A 129 -1.26 -1.58 4.00
N GLN A 130 -0.32 -0.78 3.48
CA GLN A 130 0.76 -1.26 2.60
C GLN A 130 1.71 -2.23 3.31
N ALA A 131 2.02 -1.98 4.59
CA ALA A 131 2.83 -2.89 5.39
C ALA A 131 2.11 -4.23 5.63
N HIS A 132 0.82 -4.21 5.94
CA HIS A 132 0.01 -5.43 6.06
C HIS A 132 -0.05 -6.19 4.73
N PHE A 133 -0.21 -5.49 3.60
CA PHE A 133 -0.16 -6.09 2.26
C PHE A 133 1.18 -6.76 2.00
N GLY A 134 2.29 -6.08 2.35
CA GLY A 134 3.63 -6.63 2.24
C GLY A 134 3.83 -7.91 3.07
N ILE A 135 3.30 -7.96 4.29
CA ILE A 135 3.32 -9.17 5.14
C ILE A 135 2.54 -10.30 4.49
N ALA A 136 1.31 -10.06 4.05
CA ALA A 136 0.47 -11.07 3.43
C ALA A 136 1.10 -11.63 2.15
N SER A 137 1.63 -10.75 1.29
CA SER A 137 2.34 -11.15 0.07
C SER A 137 3.62 -11.94 0.37
N SER A 138 4.35 -11.56 1.43
CA SER A 138 5.56 -12.27 1.85
C SER A 138 5.24 -13.67 2.37
N LEU A 139 4.13 -13.85 3.09
CA LEU A 139 3.65 -15.16 3.53
C LEU A 139 3.28 -16.04 2.34
N ASP A 140 2.58 -15.50 1.36
CA ASP A 140 2.24 -16.24 0.13
C ASP A 140 3.49 -16.68 -0.62
N ALA A 141 4.43 -15.76 -0.85
CA ALA A 141 5.69 -16.06 -1.52
C ALA A 141 6.59 -17.07 -0.77
N GLN A 142 6.39 -17.22 0.56
CA GLN A 142 7.01 -18.29 1.37
C GLN A 142 6.27 -19.63 1.28
N GLY A 143 5.18 -19.73 0.51
CA GLY A 143 4.32 -20.92 0.44
C GLY A 143 3.37 -21.07 1.64
N LYS A 144 3.30 -20.08 2.54
CA LYS A 144 2.39 -20.05 3.70
C LYS A 144 1.02 -19.51 3.28
N THR A 145 0.43 -20.14 2.25
CA THR A 145 -0.77 -19.65 1.57
C THR A 145 -1.98 -19.52 2.50
N ALA A 146 -2.13 -20.43 3.47
CA ALA A 146 -3.23 -20.35 4.44
C ALA A 146 -3.11 -19.08 5.31
N ASP A 147 -1.92 -18.76 5.80
CA ASP A 147 -1.66 -17.56 6.61
C ASP A 147 -1.85 -16.29 5.77
N ALA A 148 -1.42 -16.32 4.51
CA ALA A 148 -1.61 -15.21 3.58
C ALA A 148 -3.10 -14.91 3.35
N VAL A 149 -3.94 -15.94 3.13
CA VAL A 149 -5.40 -15.78 2.99
C VAL A 149 -5.99 -15.14 4.25
N LEU A 150 -5.63 -15.62 5.44
CA LEU A 150 -6.12 -15.05 6.70
C LEU A 150 -5.75 -13.56 6.82
N LYS A 151 -4.51 -13.19 6.43
CA LYS A 151 -4.05 -11.81 6.46
C LYS A 151 -4.77 -10.93 5.43
N PHE A 152 -4.97 -11.40 4.21
CA PHE A 152 -5.73 -10.65 3.21
C PHE A 152 -7.21 -10.51 3.58
N GLU A 153 -7.82 -11.54 4.20
CA GLU A 153 -9.20 -11.44 4.72
C GLU A 153 -9.30 -10.44 5.89
N GLU A 154 -8.32 -10.41 6.79
CA GLU A 154 -8.22 -9.38 7.83
C GLU A 154 -8.15 -7.98 7.22
N MET A 155 -7.29 -7.80 6.20
CA MET A 155 -7.15 -6.53 5.50
C MET A 155 -8.43 -6.11 4.79
N ARG A 156 -9.11 -7.04 4.09
CA ARG A 156 -10.39 -6.77 3.42
C ARG A 156 -11.45 -6.22 4.36
N ARG A 157 -11.48 -6.71 5.61
CA ARG A 157 -12.41 -6.21 6.64
C ARG A 157 -11.95 -4.89 7.25
N ARG A 158 -10.66 -4.77 7.57
CA ARG A 158 -10.11 -3.63 8.33
C ARG A 158 -9.91 -2.39 7.48
N PHE A 159 -9.51 -2.57 6.22
CA PHE A 159 -9.12 -1.51 5.29
C PHE A 159 -10.02 -1.47 4.04
N ALA A 160 -11.31 -1.73 4.21
CA ALA A 160 -12.28 -1.86 3.10
C ALA A 160 -12.35 -0.60 2.20
N ASN A 161 -12.10 0.57 2.76
CA ASN A 161 -12.15 1.87 2.05
C ASN A 161 -10.76 2.46 1.78
N ASP A 162 -9.71 1.68 1.97
CA ASP A 162 -8.34 2.10 1.67
C ASP A 162 -8.02 1.93 0.19
N ALA A 163 -7.04 2.70 -0.30
CA ALA A 163 -6.56 2.60 -1.67
C ALA A 163 -6.00 1.22 -2.04
N THR A 164 -5.58 0.42 -1.05
CA THR A 164 -5.11 -0.97 -1.24
C THR A 164 -6.23 -2.00 -1.31
N SER A 165 -7.50 -1.61 -1.13
CA SER A 165 -8.61 -2.55 -1.03
C SER A 165 -8.76 -3.42 -2.29
N ASP A 166 -8.63 -2.84 -3.47
CA ASP A 166 -8.79 -3.58 -4.73
C ASP A 166 -7.59 -4.50 -5.00
N GLU A 167 -6.37 -4.10 -4.62
CA GLU A 167 -5.20 -4.97 -4.67
C GLU A 167 -5.35 -6.18 -3.73
N VAL A 168 -5.86 -5.95 -2.53
CA VAL A 168 -6.13 -7.02 -1.55
C VAL A 168 -7.14 -8.02 -2.10
N LYS A 169 -8.23 -7.53 -2.68
CA LYS A 169 -9.25 -8.40 -3.32
C LYS A 169 -8.64 -9.21 -4.46
N LEU A 170 -7.88 -8.56 -5.34
CA LEU A 170 -7.25 -9.23 -6.46
C LEU A 170 -6.26 -10.31 -6.00
N ALA A 171 -5.42 -10.01 -5.01
CA ALA A 171 -4.49 -10.99 -4.44
C ALA A 171 -5.22 -12.17 -3.80
N LEU A 172 -6.28 -11.90 -3.03
CA LEU A 172 -7.09 -12.93 -2.38
C LEU A 172 -7.79 -13.84 -3.40
N ALA A 173 -8.35 -13.27 -4.47
CA ALA A 173 -8.99 -14.04 -5.53
C ALA A 173 -8.01 -14.99 -6.23
N ARG A 174 -6.78 -14.53 -6.52
CA ARG A 174 -5.71 -15.37 -7.06
C ARG A 174 -5.33 -16.52 -6.11
N LEU A 175 -5.27 -16.25 -4.80
CA LEU A 175 -5.00 -17.29 -3.81
C LEU A 175 -6.12 -18.34 -3.77
N PHE A 176 -7.38 -17.95 -3.93
CA PHE A 176 -8.49 -18.89 -4.03
C PHE A 176 -8.42 -19.73 -5.30
N GLU A 177 -7.97 -19.16 -6.44
CA GLU A 177 -7.70 -19.96 -7.64
C GLU A 177 -6.65 -21.04 -7.37
N THR A 178 -5.52 -20.68 -6.78
CA THR A 178 -4.42 -21.64 -6.48
C THR A 178 -4.84 -22.71 -5.47
N GLN A 179 -5.79 -22.38 -4.57
CA GLN A 179 -6.36 -23.35 -3.62
C GLN A 179 -7.46 -24.22 -4.22
N GLY A 180 -7.78 -24.09 -5.51
CA GLY A 180 -8.86 -24.85 -6.14
C GLY A 180 -10.26 -24.43 -5.67
N LYS A 181 -10.43 -23.17 -5.30
CA LYS A 181 -11.70 -22.56 -4.88
C LYS A 181 -12.20 -21.56 -5.94
N PRO A 182 -12.55 -22.02 -7.15
CA PRO A 182 -12.89 -21.13 -8.25
C PRO A 182 -14.15 -20.31 -8.00
N ALA A 183 -15.11 -20.80 -7.22
CA ALA A 183 -16.32 -20.05 -6.90
C ALA A 183 -16.05 -18.83 -6.02
N ASP A 184 -15.15 -18.94 -5.01
CA ASP A 184 -14.76 -17.83 -4.16
C ASP A 184 -13.95 -16.79 -4.95
N ALA A 185 -13.04 -17.25 -5.81
CA ALA A 185 -12.27 -16.38 -6.70
C ALA A 185 -13.18 -15.61 -7.66
N HIS A 186 -14.11 -16.31 -8.34
CA HIS A 186 -15.08 -15.71 -9.27
C HIS A 186 -15.92 -14.64 -8.62
N LYS A 187 -16.39 -14.87 -7.38
CA LYS A 187 -17.15 -13.88 -6.61
C LYS A 187 -16.37 -12.59 -6.44
N ILE A 188 -15.10 -12.68 -5.99
CA ILE A 188 -14.27 -11.50 -5.74
C ILE A 188 -13.92 -10.78 -7.05
N TYR A 189 -13.62 -11.51 -8.12
CA TYR A 189 -13.40 -10.90 -9.43
C TYR A 189 -14.66 -10.18 -9.94
N SER A 190 -15.84 -10.74 -9.72
CA SER A 190 -17.09 -10.09 -10.08
C SER A 190 -17.31 -8.80 -9.30
N GLU A 191 -16.97 -8.76 -8.00
CA GLU A 191 -17.01 -7.52 -7.18
C GLU A 191 -16.08 -6.44 -7.75
N LEU A 192 -14.86 -6.80 -8.12
CA LEU A 192 -13.88 -5.86 -8.71
C LEU A 192 -14.34 -5.29 -10.05
N VAL A 193 -14.86 -6.13 -10.93
CA VAL A 193 -15.40 -5.72 -12.24
C VAL A 193 -16.60 -4.79 -12.07
N GLN A 194 -17.47 -5.08 -11.09
CA GLN A 194 -18.67 -4.26 -10.84
C GLN A 194 -18.30 -2.85 -10.36
N VAL A 195 -17.26 -2.71 -9.53
CA VAL A 195 -16.87 -1.41 -8.96
C VAL A 195 -16.14 -0.55 -10.01
N ASN A 196 -15.21 -1.11 -10.77
CA ASN A 196 -14.42 -0.37 -11.76
C ASN A 196 -13.97 -1.27 -12.93
N PRO A 197 -14.86 -1.53 -13.91
CA PRO A 197 -14.57 -2.47 -14.99
C PRO A 197 -13.41 -2.04 -15.90
N TYR A 198 -13.15 -0.73 -15.99
CA TYR A 198 -12.11 -0.16 -16.86
C TYR A 198 -10.83 0.21 -16.13
N GLY A 199 -10.80 0.10 -14.81
CA GLY A 199 -9.59 0.28 -14.01
C GLY A 199 -8.63 -0.91 -14.16
N GLY A 200 -7.34 -0.70 -13.89
CA GLY A 200 -6.33 -1.75 -14.05
C GLY A 200 -6.66 -3.05 -13.29
N MET A 201 -7.20 -2.94 -12.06
CA MET A 201 -7.60 -4.12 -11.27
C MET A 201 -8.89 -4.76 -11.77
N GLY A 202 -9.88 -3.94 -12.13
CA GLY A 202 -11.15 -4.44 -12.67
C GLY A 202 -10.99 -5.09 -14.04
N SER A 203 -10.15 -4.52 -14.92
CA SER A 203 -9.83 -5.11 -16.21
C SER A 203 -9.12 -6.47 -16.06
N GLU A 204 -8.14 -6.57 -15.15
CA GLU A 204 -7.48 -7.84 -14.86
C GLU A 204 -8.46 -8.87 -14.26
N ALA A 205 -9.29 -8.42 -13.29
CA ALA A 205 -10.31 -9.27 -12.71
C ALA A 205 -11.32 -9.77 -13.75
N GLY A 206 -11.66 -8.93 -14.75
CA GLY A 206 -12.52 -9.31 -15.88
C GLY A 206 -11.93 -10.45 -16.70
N VAL A 207 -10.66 -10.34 -17.07
CA VAL A 207 -9.96 -11.41 -17.81
C VAL A 207 -9.93 -12.71 -17.01
N ARG A 208 -9.54 -12.64 -15.73
CA ARG A 208 -9.49 -13.82 -14.85
C ARG A 208 -10.85 -14.45 -14.64
N LYS A 209 -11.89 -13.64 -14.46
CA LYS A 209 -13.27 -14.10 -14.38
C LYS A 209 -13.68 -14.88 -15.60
N GLU A 210 -13.44 -14.35 -16.82
CA GLU A 210 -13.74 -15.03 -18.06
C GLU A 210 -12.97 -16.34 -18.23
N GLU A 211 -11.71 -16.40 -17.83
CA GLU A 211 -10.91 -17.62 -17.84
C GLU A 211 -11.51 -18.69 -16.91
N LEU A 212 -11.94 -18.31 -15.70
CA LEU A 212 -12.64 -19.21 -14.78
C LEU A 212 -13.97 -19.69 -15.35
N GLU A 213 -14.75 -18.82 -15.96
CA GLU A 213 -16.03 -19.20 -16.58
C GLU A 213 -15.90 -20.12 -17.79
N LYS A 214 -14.77 -20.04 -18.52
CA LYS A 214 -14.43 -21.01 -19.58
C LYS A 214 -14.06 -22.36 -19.02
N LYS A 215 -13.30 -22.38 -17.90
CA LYS A 215 -12.86 -23.61 -17.24
C LYS A 215 -13.97 -24.27 -16.41
N PHE A 216 -14.85 -23.47 -15.83
CA PHE A 216 -15.96 -23.87 -14.96
C PHE A 216 -17.27 -23.19 -15.40
N PRO A 217 -17.94 -23.73 -16.43
CA PRO A 217 -19.13 -23.09 -17.02
C PRO A 217 -20.29 -22.86 -16.04
N GLU A 218 -20.37 -23.65 -14.96
CA GLU A 218 -21.35 -23.51 -13.89
C GLU A 218 -21.27 -22.16 -13.14
N LEU A 219 -20.12 -21.51 -13.16
CA LEU A 219 -19.94 -20.21 -12.52
C LEU A 219 -20.73 -19.07 -13.21
N LYS A 220 -21.03 -19.21 -14.51
CA LYS A 220 -21.88 -18.26 -15.24
C LYS A 220 -23.30 -18.22 -14.73
N ALA A 221 -23.83 -19.36 -14.29
CA ALA A 221 -25.20 -19.48 -13.82
C ALA A 221 -25.42 -18.84 -12.44
N THR A 222 -24.35 -18.59 -11.67
CA THR A 222 -24.40 -18.02 -10.31
C THR A 222 -24.34 -16.48 -10.31
N ALA A 223 -24.13 -15.84 -11.45
CA ALA A 223 -24.16 -14.38 -11.55
C ALA A 223 -25.58 -13.87 -11.32
N PRO A 224 -25.85 -12.94 -10.37
CA PRO A 224 -27.15 -12.32 -10.26
C PRO A 224 -27.46 -11.63 -11.59
N MET A 225 -28.62 -11.96 -12.21
CA MET A 225 -29.11 -11.27 -13.40
C MET A 225 -29.49 -9.84 -13.03
N THR A 226 -28.50 -8.96 -12.88
CA THR A 226 -28.74 -7.53 -12.93
C THR A 226 -28.67 -7.14 -14.40
N SER A 227 -29.84 -6.99 -15.02
CA SER A 227 -29.98 -6.45 -16.37
C SER A 227 -29.33 -5.07 -16.41
N LEU A 228 -28.09 -5.00 -16.89
CA LEU A 228 -27.48 -3.74 -17.26
C LEU A 228 -28.21 -3.24 -18.52
N GLN A 229 -29.17 -2.35 -18.32
CA GLN A 229 -29.61 -1.46 -19.37
C GLN A 229 -28.36 -0.71 -19.86
N GLN A 230 -27.95 -1.04 -21.08
CA GLN A 230 -26.95 -0.27 -21.82
C GLN A 230 -27.46 1.16 -21.96
N THR A 231 -26.96 2.07 -21.12
CA THR A 231 -27.06 3.49 -21.42
C THR A 231 -26.10 3.80 -22.54
N PRO A 232 -26.52 4.53 -23.61
CA PRO A 232 -25.63 4.87 -24.71
C PRO A 232 -24.46 5.73 -24.22
N ILE A 233 -23.27 5.37 -24.62
CA ILE A 233 -22.02 6.11 -24.35
C ILE A 233 -22.14 7.48 -25.01
N PRO A 234 -22.02 8.61 -24.29
CA PRO A 234 -21.90 9.92 -24.92
C PRO A 234 -20.54 10.04 -25.66
N PRO A 235 -20.47 10.78 -26.77
CA PRO A 235 -19.25 10.86 -27.57
C PRO A 235 -18.10 11.51 -26.81
N VAL A 236 -16.95 10.86 -26.84
CA VAL A 236 -15.70 11.33 -26.26
C VAL A 236 -15.21 12.55 -27.04
N GLY A 237 -15.29 13.69 -26.41
CA GLY A 237 -14.72 14.93 -26.90
C GLY A 237 -14.39 15.86 -25.76
N ALA A 238 -13.23 15.68 -25.13
CA ALA A 238 -12.43 16.75 -24.52
C ALA A 238 -11.10 16.19 -24.03
N THR A 239 -10.05 16.61 -24.69
CA THR A 239 -8.65 16.48 -24.30
C THR A 239 -8.41 17.10 -22.92
N SER A 240 -8.17 16.29 -21.91
CA SER A 240 -7.49 16.73 -20.70
C SER A 240 -6.10 16.08 -20.67
N GLN A 241 -5.08 16.89 -20.90
CA GLN A 241 -3.69 16.54 -20.68
C GLN A 241 -3.51 16.06 -19.24
N PRO A 242 -2.89 14.89 -19.01
CA PRO A 242 -2.54 14.48 -17.68
C PRO A 242 -1.39 15.37 -17.18
N ALA A 243 -1.58 15.97 -16.01
CA ALA A 243 -0.52 16.63 -15.26
C ALA A 243 0.66 15.64 -15.05
N PRO A 244 1.92 16.12 -14.96
CA PRO A 244 3.07 15.27 -14.74
C PRO A 244 2.97 14.68 -13.32
N THR A 245 2.39 13.51 -13.24
CA THR A 245 2.43 12.70 -12.02
C THR A 245 3.87 12.23 -11.85
N ASN A 246 4.54 12.78 -10.86
CA ASN A 246 5.75 12.22 -10.28
C ASN A 246 5.43 10.75 -9.95
N ARG A 247 5.85 9.83 -10.82
CA ARG A 247 5.59 8.40 -10.70
C ARG A 247 6.42 7.85 -9.55
N VAL A 248 5.96 8.09 -8.35
CA VAL A 248 6.40 7.32 -7.20
C VAL A 248 5.91 5.90 -7.45
N ILE A 249 6.85 4.99 -7.78
CA ILE A 249 6.54 3.57 -7.89
C ILE A 249 6.03 3.16 -6.51
N THR A 250 4.73 2.96 -6.40
CA THR A 250 4.10 2.56 -5.15
C THR A 250 4.59 1.16 -4.82
N ILE A 251 4.91 0.90 -3.55
CA ILE A 251 5.39 -0.41 -3.06
C ILE A 251 4.47 -1.53 -3.53
N THR A 252 3.17 -1.28 -3.49
CA THR A 252 2.14 -2.18 -4.01
C THR A 252 2.38 -2.53 -5.48
N ASN A 253 2.78 -1.56 -6.32
CA ASN A 253 3.11 -1.82 -7.73
C ASN A 253 4.39 -2.64 -7.87
N MET A 254 5.39 -2.42 -7.04
CA MET A 254 6.64 -3.22 -7.06
C MET A 254 6.37 -4.68 -6.66
N ILE A 255 5.66 -4.88 -5.55
CA ILE A 255 5.26 -6.22 -5.08
C ILE A 255 4.38 -6.90 -6.13
N ARG A 256 3.37 -6.22 -6.67
CA ARG A 256 2.50 -6.75 -7.71
C ARG A 256 3.27 -7.16 -8.97
N THR A 257 4.20 -6.35 -9.44
CA THR A 257 5.01 -6.65 -10.62
C THR A 257 5.89 -7.87 -10.37
N ALA A 258 6.50 -7.97 -9.20
CA ALA A 258 7.32 -9.12 -8.82
C ALA A 258 6.48 -10.40 -8.68
N THR A 259 5.30 -10.33 -8.05
CA THR A 259 4.37 -11.47 -7.92
C THR A 259 3.87 -11.94 -9.29
N ASN A 260 3.55 -11.01 -10.20
CA ASN A 260 3.14 -11.35 -11.57
C ASN A 260 4.28 -12.02 -12.37
N ALA A 261 5.50 -11.49 -12.24
CA ALA A 261 6.67 -12.08 -12.90
C ALA A 261 6.96 -13.50 -12.38
N ALA A 262 6.86 -13.72 -11.07
CA ALA A 262 7.03 -15.04 -10.45
C ALA A 262 5.95 -16.03 -10.89
N ALA A 263 4.68 -15.60 -10.95
CA ALA A 263 3.57 -16.42 -11.42
C ALA A 263 3.73 -16.81 -12.90
N GLN A 264 4.16 -15.86 -13.77
CA GLN A 264 4.46 -16.15 -15.17
C GLN A 264 5.65 -17.10 -15.34
N ALA A 265 6.69 -16.94 -14.52
CA ALA A 265 7.83 -17.84 -14.54
C ALA A 265 7.41 -19.26 -14.16
N ALA A 266 6.61 -19.44 -13.12
CA ALA A 266 6.07 -20.73 -12.70
C ALA A 266 5.23 -21.39 -13.82
N THR A 267 4.34 -20.63 -14.47
CA THR A 267 3.53 -21.12 -15.60
C THR A 267 4.40 -21.51 -16.81
N ASN A 268 5.46 -20.78 -17.09
CA ASN A 268 6.39 -21.09 -18.16
C ASN A 268 7.22 -22.36 -17.86
N VAL A 269 7.61 -22.57 -16.60
CA VAL A 269 8.30 -23.80 -16.18
C VAL A 269 7.36 -25.00 -16.30
N GLU A 270 6.10 -24.88 -15.88
CA GLU A 270 5.11 -25.94 -16.00
C GLU A 270 4.82 -26.28 -17.47
N ARG A 271 4.71 -25.29 -18.36
CA ARG A 271 4.62 -25.50 -19.81
C ARG A 271 5.88 -26.17 -20.39
N ALA A 272 7.06 -25.80 -19.93
CA ALA A 272 8.31 -26.40 -20.38
C ALA A 272 8.40 -27.88 -19.95
N ILE A 273 7.96 -28.19 -18.74
CA ILE A 273 7.89 -29.58 -18.25
C ILE A 273 6.86 -30.41 -19.04
N THR A 274 5.68 -29.81 -19.32
CA THR A 274 4.60 -30.50 -20.05
C THR A 274 4.94 -30.71 -21.54
N ASN A 275 5.74 -29.81 -22.13
CA ASN A 275 6.15 -29.86 -23.54
C ASN A 275 7.54 -30.47 -23.74
N ALA A 276 8.22 -30.95 -22.70
CA ALA A 276 9.49 -31.65 -22.82
C ALA A 276 9.25 -32.98 -23.60
N PRO A 277 9.96 -33.21 -24.71
CA PRO A 277 9.82 -34.47 -25.43
C PRO A 277 10.24 -35.62 -24.50
N LEU A 278 9.48 -36.73 -24.53
CA LEU A 278 9.63 -37.97 -23.76
C LEU A 278 10.97 -38.72 -24.08
N LEU A 279 12.12 -38.06 -24.05
CA LEU A 279 13.43 -38.61 -24.39
C LEU A 279 14.27 -39.04 -23.18
N LEU A 280 13.73 -39.07 -21.98
CA LEU A 280 14.42 -39.55 -20.77
C LEU A 280 13.58 -40.56 -20.00
N GLN A 281 13.09 -41.64 -20.71
CA GLN A 281 12.77 -42.86 -19.99
C GLN A 281 14.06 -43.71 -19.91
N PRO A 282 14.52 -44.11 -18.72
CA PRO A 282 15.61 -45.05 -18.61
C PRO A 282 15.18 -46.37 -19.23
N ASN A 283 15.97 -46.86 -20.22
CA ASN A 283 15.80 -48.14 -20.86
C ASN A 283 15.98 -49.28 -19.82
N THR A 284 14.89 -49.81 -19.31
CA THR A 284 14.89 -50.95 -18.36
C THR A 284 15.05 -52.30 -19.00
N ASN A 285 15.51 -52.39 -20.26
CA ASN A 285 15.79 -53.68 -20.98
C ASN A 285 17.27 -53.92 -21.17
N ALA A 286 18.05 -53.94 -20.09
CA ALA A 286 19.38 -54.54 -20.10
C ALA A 286 19.54 -55.40 -18.85
N ALA A 287 19.46 -56.69 -19.04
CA ALA A 287 20.00 -57.82 -18.29
C ALA A 287 18.98 -58.92 -17.96
N LYS A 288 18.95 -59.94 -18.80
CA LYS A 288 18.88 -61.31 -18.29
C LYS A 288 19.90 -62.18 -19.06
N PRO A 289 20.63 -62.98 -18.31
CA PRO A 289 21.74 -63.77 -18.83
C PRO A 289 21.32 -64.89 -19.78
#